data_bae36c146e6f296702b738445209726a
#
_entry.id   bae36c146e6f296702b738445209726a
#
_cell.length_a   1.000
_cell.length_b   1.000
_cell.length_c   1.000
_cell.angle_alpha   90.00
_cell.angle_beta   90.00
_cell.angle_gamma   90.00
#
_symmetry.space_group_name_H-M   'P 1'
#
loop_
_entity.id
_entity.type
_entity.pdbx_description
1 polymer ?
#
loop_
_entity_poly.entity_id
_entity_poly.type
_entity_poly.pdbx_seq_one_letter_code
_entity_poly.pdbx_strand_id
1 'polypeptide(L)'
;MILLKRLFLLILFIFLLIPISVNAVSIDSKSLYAMDIESQREFYSKNPDDKRLIASTTKIMTAIVAIENSNPTDVVKVNSEILKMYGSNTYIEPNESILMLDLLYGLLLRSGNDSATAIAEHLGGQSNFIKLMNEKAKLLGLKNTTYQNPTGLDDETKNYSTMKDLAYIYAYSYKNDLFKEIIKTNHYVTKSTNKTYDWYNR
;
A
#
# COMPACT_ATOMS: atom_id res chain seq x y z
N MET A 1 40.24 44.15 27.86
CA MET A 1 39.04 43.99 27.01
C MET A 1 39.34 43.17 25.73
N ILE A 2 40.42 43.45 25.01
CA ILE A 2 40.78 42.71 23.75
C ILE A 2 41.14 41.24 24.02
N LEU A 3 41.88 40.92 25.10
CA LEU A 3 42.28 39.57 25.45
C LEU A 3 41.06 38.67 25.79
N LEU A 4 40.07 39.23 26.49
CA LEU A 4 38.85 38.53 26.87
C LEU A 4 37.97 38.21 25.64
N LYS A 5 37.90 39.09 24.65
CA LYS A 5 37.23 38.86 23.37
C LYS A 5 37.91 37.76 22.54
N ARG A 6 39.26 37.74 22.52
CA ARG A 6 40.01 36.69 21.82
C ARG A 6 39.82 35.30 22.46
N LEU A 7 39.83 35.26 23.80
CA LEU A 7 39.57 34.03 24.53
C LEU A 7 38.14 33.51 24.29
N PHE A 8 37.14 34.39 24.28
CA PHE A 8 35.75 34.03 23.98
C PHE A 8 35.59 33.48 22.56
N LEU A 9 36.24 34.10 21.57
CA LEU A 9 36.22 33.62 20.19
C LEU A 9 36.90 32.27 20.04
N LEU A 10 37.99 32.03 20.77
CA LEU A 10 38.69 30.75 20.77
C LEU A 10 37.82 29.64 21.38
N ILE A 11 37.15 29.90 22.48
CA ILE A 11 36.23 28.93 23.12
C ILE A 11 35.03 28.65 22.19
N LEU A 12 34.47 29.68 21.56
CA LEU A 12 33.37 29.49 20.60
C LEU A 12 33.81 28.63 19.40
N PHE A 13 35.03 28.85 18.91
CA PHE A 13 35.60 28.08 17.82
C PHE A 13 35.83 26.60 18.20
N ILE A 14 36.31 26.33 19.43
CA ILE A 14 36.49 24.98 19.97
C ILE A 14 35.14 24.29 20.10
N PHE A 15 34.09 25.00 20.52
CA PHE A 15 32.73 24.44 20.61
C PHE A 15 32.17 24.01 19.23
N LEU A 16 32.52 24.74 18.16
CA LEU A 16 32.12 24.40 16.77
C LEU A 16 32.88 23.18 16.22
N LEU A 17 33.99 22.80 16.84
CA LEU A 17 34.81 21.64 16.44
C LEU A 17 34.42 20.35 17.17
N ILE A 18 33.48 20.39 18.13
CA ILE A 18 33.02 19.22 18.83
C ILE A 18 32.18 18.37 17.85
N PRO A 19 32.64 17.17 17.46
CA PRO A 19 31.85 16.31 16.58
C PRO A 19 30.58 15.88 17.32
N ILE A 20 29.42 16.27 16.82
CA ILE A 20 28.15 15.72 17.29
C ILE A 20 28.06 14.32 16.71
N SER A 21 28.27 13.29 17.54
CA SER A 21 28.05 11.91 17.15
C SER A 21 26.54 11.68 16.96
N VAL A 22 26.09 11.72 15.73
CA VAL A 22 24.73 11.28 15.38
C VAL A 22 24.77 9.75 15.30
N ASN A 23 24.09 9.09 16.24
CA ASN A 23 23.87 7.65 16.13
C ASN A 23 22.95 7.40 14.93
N ALA A 24 23.50 6.92 13.83
CA ALA A 24 22.72 6.48 12.70
C ALA A 24 21.89 5.26 13.11
N VAL A 25 20.59 5.34 12.90
CA VAL A 25 19.70 4.19 13.09
C VAL A 25 20.09 3.12 12.06
N SER A 26 20.56 1.95 12.55
CA SER A 26 20.82 0.80 11.69
C SER A 26 19.49 0.18 11.29
N ILE A 27 19.13 0.27 10.01
CA ILE A 27 17.93 -0.35 9.46
C ILE A 27 18.34 -1.66 8.76
N ASP A 28 17.96 -2.80 9.36
CA ASP A 28 18.22 -4.13 8.82
C ASP A 28 17.15 -4.53 7.78
N SER A 29 17.03 -3.77 6.72
CA SER A 29 16.19 -4.09 5.57
C SER A 29 17.04 -4.25 4.31
N LYS A 30 16.61 -5.13 3.40
CA LYS A 30 17.29 -5.33 2.11
C LYS A 30 17.12 -4.14 1.18
N SER A 31 15.93 -3.52 1.20
CA SER A 31 15.59 -2.34 0.41
C SER A 31 14.70 -1.41 1.23
N LEU A 32 14.87 -0.10 1.05
CA LEU A 32 14.10 0.93 1.72
C LEU A 32 13.99 2.16 0.84
N TYR A 33 12.86 2.84 0.92
CA TYR A 33 12.65 4.15 0.33
C TYR A 33 11.75 4.99 1.23
N ALA A 34 12.19 6.18 1.58
CA ALA A 34 11.44 7.14 2.39
C ALA A 34 11.38 8.47 1.65
N MET A 35 10.16 9.00 1.50
CA MET A 35 9.92 10.28 0.82
C MET A 35 8.80 11.05 1.50
N ASP A 36 8.79 12.35 1.28
CA ASP A 36 7.66 13.21 1.56
C ASP A 36 6.54 12.98 0.54
N ILE A 37 5.32 12.77 1.03
CA ILE A 37 4.17 12.40 0.17
C ILE A 37 3.75 13.57 -0.74
N GLU A 38 3.85 14.81 -0.27
CA GLU A 38 3.38 15.98 -1.01
C GLU A 38 4.39 16.44 -2.06
N SER A 39 5.63 16.68 -1.63
CA SER A 39 6.71 17.16 -2.51
C SER A 39 7.39 16.03 -3.30
N GLN A 40 7.15 14.77 -2.92
CA GLN A 40 7.83 13.57 -3.46
C GLN A 40 9.36 13.62 -3.32
N ARG A 41 9.87 14.46 -2.40
CA ARG A 41 11.30 14.55 -2.11
C ARG A 41 11.76 13.32 -1.33
N GLU A 42 12.79 12.66 -1.82
CA GLU A 42 13.47 11.58 -1.13
C GLU A 42 14.20 12.08 0.11
N PHE A 43 14.02 11.39 1.24
CA PHE A 43 14.76 11.61 2.48
C PHE A 43 15.89 10.59 2.66
N TYR A 44 15.60 9.34 2.33
CA TYR A 44 16.53 8.24 2.51
C TYR A 44 16.17 7.08 1.60
N SER A 45 17.20 6.40 1.07
CA SER A 45 16.99 5.18 0.31
C SER A 45 18.13 4.17 0.52
N LYS A 46 17.80 2.89 0.36
CA LYS A 46 18.74 1.76 0.33
C LYS A 46 18.20 0.78 -0.72
N ASN A 47 18.97 0.56 -1.79
CA ASN A 47 18.57 -0.32 -2.89
C ASN A 47 17.11 -0.06 -3.37
N PRO A 48 16.73 1.20 -3.65
CA PRO A 48 15.34 1.59 -3.88
C PRO A 48 14.74 1.00 -5.15
N ASP A 49 15.57 0.68 -6.13
CA ASP A 49 15.18 0.18 -7.46
C ASP A 49 15.33 -1.34 -7.62
N ASP A 50 15.70 -2.05 -6.55
CA ASP A 50 15.76 -3.52 -6.55
C ASP A 50 14.35 -4.11 -6.72
N LYS A 51 14.13 -4.90 -7.77
CA LYS A 51 12.88 -5.64 -7.97
C LYS A 51 12.73 -6.75 -6.94
N ARG A 52 11.56 -6.76 -6.29
CA ARG A 52 11.23 -7.75 -5.26
C ARG A 52 9.80 -8.24 -5.42
N LEU A 53 9.53 -9.43 -4.93
CA LEU A 53 8.18 -9.88 -4.65
C LEU A 53 7.56 -8.97 -3.59
N ILE A 54 6.34 -8.53 -3.82
CA ILE A 54 5.71 -7.47 -3.01
C ILE A 54 4.56 -7.97 -2.15
N ALA A 55 4.21 -9.24 -2.26
CA ALA A 55 3.16 -9.87 -1.46
C ALA A 55 1.91 -8.97 -1.36
N SER A 56 1.29 -8.88 -0.18
CA SER A 56 0.05 -8.14 0.04
C SER A 56 0.15 -6.62 -0.11
N THR A 57 1.34 -6.03 -0.28
CA THR A 57 1.43 -4.60 -0.67
C THR A 57 0.83 -4.35 -2.05
N THR A 58 0.65 -5.39 -2.86
CA THR A 58 -0.17 -5.41 -4.09
C THR A 58 -1.54 -4.78 -3.90
N LYS A 59 -2.17 -4.99 -2.73
CA LYS A 59 -3.55 -4.56 -2.45
C LYS A 59 -3.75 -3.05 -2.42
N ILE A 60 -2.67 -2.27 -2.32
CA ILE A 60 -2.71 -0.81 -2.50
C ILE A 60 -3.11 -0.49 -3.94
N MET A 61 -2.49 -1.16 -4.93
CA MET A 61 -2.85 -1.01 -6.33
C MET A 61 -4.25 -1.57 -6.61
N THR A 62 -4.59 -2.71 -6.03
CA THR A 62 -5.94 -3.31 -6.15
C THR A 62 -7.01 -2.35 -5.65
N ALA A 63 -6.79 -1.72 -4.49
CA ALA A 63 -7.73 -0.76 -3.92
C ALA A 63 -7.91 0.47 -4.81
N ILE A 64 -6.83 1.10 -5.25
CA ILE A 64 -6.94 2.34 -6.04
C ILE A 64 -7.54 2.08 -7.43
N VAL A 65 -7.21 0.96 -8.07
CA VAL A 65 -7.84 0.57 -9.34
C VAL A 65 -9.32 0.31 -9.15
N ALA A 66 -9.73 -0.37 -8.07
CA ALA A 66 -11.14 -0.58 -7.77
C ALA A 66 -11.89 0.74 -7.53
N ILE A 67 -11.35 1.62 -6.70
CA ILE A 67 -11.95 2.93 -6.40
C ILE A 67 -12.15 3.77 -7.66
N GLU A 68 -11.24 3.71 -8.61
CA GLU A 68 -11.29 4.51 -9.84
C GLU A 68 -12.19 3.91 -10.94
N ASN A 69 -12.53 2.63 -10.84
CA ASN A 69 -13.29 1.91 -11.87
C ASN A 69 -14.67 1.40 -11.39
N SER A 70 -15.10 1.79 -10.19
CA SER A 70 -16.41 1.43 -9.63
C SER A 70 -16.95 2.51 -8.73
N ASN A 71 -18.22 2.35 -8.30
CA ASN A 71 -18.80 3.19 -7.26
C ASN A 71 -18.76 2.45 -5.92
N PRO A 72 -18.49 3.14 -4.79
CA PRO A 72 -18.52 2.52 -3.46
C PRO A 72 -19.85 1.83 -3.12
N THR A 73 -20.95 2.28 -3.74
CA THR A 73 -22.30 1.73 -3.56
C THR A 73 -22.65 0.60 -4.52
N ASP A 74 -21.75 0.21 -5.41
CA ASP A 74 -21.99 -0.93 -6.31
C ASP A 74 -22.21 -2.21 -5.50
N VAL A 75 -23.22 -2.97 -5.85
CA VAL A 75 -23.52 -4.27 -5.24
C VAL A 75 -22.73 -5.35 -5.97
N VAL A 76 -21.76 -5.92 -5.29
CA VAL A 76 -20.94 -7.02 -5.81
C VAL A 76 -21.59 -8.35 -5.45
N LYS A 77 -21.89 -9.16 -6.46
CA LYS A 77 -22.30 -10.54 -6.27
C LYS A 77 -21.07 -11.43 -6.22
N VAL A 78 -20.81 -11.99 -5.06
CA VAL A 78 -19.63 -12.83 -4.82
C VAL A 78 -19.78 -14.17 -5.55
N ASN A 79 -18.81 -14.52 -6.39
CA ASN A 79 -18.78 -15.78 -7.10
C ASN A 79 -17.89 -16.83 -6.40
N SER A 80 -17.86 -18.05 -6.90
CA SER A 80 -17.09 -19.16 -6.31
C SER A 80 -15.58 -19.07 -6.48
N GLU A 81 -15.06 -18.14 -7.28
CA GLU A 81 -13.61 -17.94 -7.46
C GLU A 81 -12.89 -17.61 -6.15
N ILE A 82 -13.59 -16.97 -5.20
CA ILE A 82 -13.06 -16.69 -3.87
C ILE A 82 -12.67 -17.93 -3.06
N LEU A 83 -13.29 -19.07 -3.34
CA LEU A 83 -13.00 -20.35 -2.66
C LEU A 83 -11.60 -20.88 -2.96
N LYS A 84 -10.97 -20.42 -4.03
CA LYS A 84 -9.60 -20.76 -4.39
C LYS A 84 -8.57 -19.99 -3.56
N MET A 85 -9.03 -18.98 -2.80
CA MET A 85 -8.14 -18.10 -2.04
C MET A 85 -7.79 -18.71 -0.68
N TYR A 86 -6.53 -18.59 -0.31
CA TYR A 86 -5.99 -19.01 0.97
C TYR A 86 -5.21 -17.85 1.63
N GLY A 87 -4.68 -18.07 2.82
CA GLY A 87 -3.96 -17.08 3.60
C GLY A 87 -4.90 -16.09 4.28
N SER A 88 -4.65 -14.77 4.13
CA SER A 88 -5.47 -13.74 4.74
C SER A 88 -6.78 -13.57 3.98
N ASN A 89 -7.90 -13.79 4.66
CA ASN A 89 -9.25 -13.67 4.11
C ASN A 89 -10.16 -12.85 5.02
N THR A 90 -11.20 -12.29 4.45
CA THR A 90 -12.32 -11.64 5.12
C THR A 90 -13.45 -12.61 5.41
N TYR A 91 -13.37 -13.82 4.84
CA TYR A 91 -14.34 -14.92 4.95
C TYR A 91 -15.71 -14.55 4.40
N ILE A 92 -15.74 -13.82 3.27
CA ILE A 92 -16.96 -13.64 2.48
C ILE A 92 -17.36 -14.97 1.84
N GLU A 93 -18.65 -15.10 1.53
CA GLU A 93 -19.22 -16.36 1.07
C GLU A 93 -19.71 -16.28 -0.37
N PRO A 94 -19.62 -17.37 -1.15
CA PRO A 94 -20.20 -17.39 -2.49
C PRO A 94 -21.71 -17.11 -2.45
N ASN A 95 -22.21 -16.46 -3.50
CA ASN A 95 -23.60 -16.08 -3.72
C ASN A 95 -24.15 -15.00 -2.79
N GLU A 96 -23.36 -14.46 -1.86
CA GLU A 96 -23.79 -13.26 -1.15
C GLU A 96 -23.65 -12.01 -2.01
N SER A 97 -24.37 -10.96 -1.62
CA SER A 97 -24.23 -9.62 -2.18
C SER A 97 -23.68 -8.70 -1.09
N ILE A 98 -22.64 -7.96 -1.44
CA ILE A 98 -21.92 -7.05 -0.53
C ILE A 98 -21.55 -5.78 -1.31
N LEU A 99 -21.44 -4.63 -0.63
CA LEU A 99 -21.06 -3.40 -1.31
C LEU A 99 -19.57 -3.38 -1.68
N MET A 100 -19.24 -2.70 -2.76
CA MET A 100 -17.84 -2.45 -3.15
C MET A 100 -17.07 -1.78 -2.01
N LEU A 101 -17.70 -0.81 -1.33
CA LEU A 101 -17.12 -0.16 -0.15
C LEU A 101 -16.69 -1.17 0.91
N ASP A 102 -17.56 -2.13 1.24
CA ASP A 102 -17.28 -3.14 2.25
C ASP A 102 -16.12 -4.04 1.85
N LEU A 103 -16.08 -4.42 0.57
CA LEU A 103 -14.94 -5.20 0.03
C LEU A 103 -13.62 -4.43 0.11
N LEU A 104 -13.63 -3.12 -0.13
CA LEU A 104 -12.44 -2.27 0.01
C LEU A 104 -11.97 -2.20 1.48
N TYR A 105 -12.89 -2.13 2.44
CA TYR A 105 -12.55 -2.24 3.87
C TYR A 105 -11.95 -3.61 4.19
N GLY A 106 -12.58 -4.71 3.76
CA GLY A 106 -12.04 -6.05 3.94
C GLY A 106 -10.66 -6.24 3.30
N LEU A 107 -10.48 -5.71 2.10
CA LEU A 107 -9.21 -5.72 1.36
C LEU A 107 -8.07 -5.07 2.16
N LEU A 108 -8.29 -3.86 2.66
CA LEU A 108 -7.22 -3.06 3.26
C LEU A 108 -7.04 -3.33 4.76
N LEU A 109 -8.10 -3.56 5.54
CA LEU A 109 -8.01 -3.81 6.98
C LEU A 109 -7.56 -5.24 7.30
N ARG A 110 -8.05 -6.22 6.51
CA ARG A 110 -7.80 -7.65 6.73
C ARG A 110 -6.79 -8.25 5.78
N SER A 111 -6.36 -7.47 4.78
CA SER A 111 -5.55 -8.00 3.67
C SER A 111 -6.27 -9.17 2.95
N GLY A 112 -7.61 -9.07 2.76
CA GLY A 112 -8.47 -10.13 2.27
C GLY A 112 -8.16 -10.52 0.82
N ASN A 113 -7.73 -11.77 0.61
CA ASN A 113 -7.50 -12.31 -0.73
C ASN A 113 -8.82 -12.61 -1.44
N ASP A 114 -9.82 -13.08 -0.70
CA ASP A 114 -11.19 -13.25 -1.14
C ASP A 114 -11.83 -11.92 -1.58
N SER A 115 -11.67 -10.85 -0.80
CA SER A 115 -12.11 -9.50 -1.18
C SER A 115 -11.42 -9.01 -2.45
N ALA A 116 -10.10 -9.19 -2.58
CA ALA A 116 -9.36 -8.82 -3.79
C ALA A 116 -9.88 -9.55 -5.04
N THR A 117 -10.17 -10.84 -4.89
CA THR A 117 -10.72 -11.69 -5.97
C THR A 117 -12.14 -11.25 -6.32
N ALA A 118 -13.03 -11.04 -5.34
CA ALA A 118 -14.40 -10.59 -5.60
C ALA A 118 -14.45 -9.23 -6.32
N ILE A 119 -13.56 -8.30 -5.95
CA ILE A 119 -13.40 -7.00 -6.62
C ILE A 119 -12.98 -7.21 -8.09
N ALA A 120 -11.96 -8.03 -8.33
CA ALA A 120 -11.45 -8.28 -9.67
C ALA A 120 -12.51 -8.95 -10.57
N GLU A 121 -13.26 -9.93 -10.03
CA GLU A 121 -14.33 -10.59 -10.74
C GLU A 121 -15.48 -9.64 -11.11
N HIS A 122 -15.86 -8.74 -10.20
CA HIS A 122 -16.87 -7.71 -10.46
C HIS A 122 -16.45 -6.75 -11.58
N LEU A 123 -15.17 -6.42 -11.66
CA LEU A 123 -14.60 -5.49 -12.65
C LEU A 123 -14.15 -6.19 -13.96
N GLY A 124 -14.81 -7.28 -14.32
CA GLY A 124 -14.64 -7.95 -15.61
C GLY A 124 -13.71 -9.14 -15.59
N GLY A 125 -13.46 -9.72 -14.41
CA GLY A 125 -12.63 -10.90 -14.20
C GLY A 125 -11.17 -10.59 -13.99
N GLN A 126 -10.44 -11.56 -13.47
CA GLN A 126 -9.03 -11.39 -13.09
C GLN A 126 -8.16 -10.88 -14.24
N SER A 127 -8.31 -11.40 -15.45
CA SER A 127 -7.49 -10.98 -16.60
C SER A 127 -7.68 -9.50 -16.94
N ASN A 128 -8.94 -9.03 -16.94
CA ASN A 128 -9.22 -7.61 -17.19
C ASN A 128 -8.68 -6.73 -16.05
N PHE A 129 -8.88 -7.16 -14.81
CA PHE A 129 -8.42 -6.41 -13.66
C PHE A 129 -6.89 -6.29 -13.61
N ILE A 130 -6.16 -7.36 -13.90
CA ILE A 130 -4.69 -7.35 -14.02
C ILE A 130 -4.24 -6.38 -15.11
N LYS A 131 -4.95 -6.31 -16.24
CA LYS A 131 -4.67 -5.33 -17.29
C LYS A 131 -4.82 -3.91 -16.75
N LEU A 132 -5.92 -3.58 -16.04
CA LEU A 132 -6.13 -2.29 -15.40
C LEU A 132 -5.02 -1.94 -14.40
N MET A 133 -4.58 -2.89 -13.58
CA MET A 133 -3.46 -2.70 -12.64
C MET A 133 -2.16 -2.32 -13.37
N ASN A 134 -1.83 -3.01 -14.45
CA ASN A 134 -0.60 -2.73 -15.22
C ASN A 134 -0.71 -1.44 -16.04
N GLU A 135 -1.88 -1.10 -16.55
CA GLU A 135 -2.15 0.19 -17.19
C GLU A 135 -1.99 1.34 -16.20
N LYS A 136 -2.49 1.18 -14.97
CA LYS A 136 -2.29 2.16 -13.89
C LYS A 136 -0.80 2.29 -13.54
N ALA A 137 -0.07 1.19 -13.40
CA ALA A 137 1.37 1.21 -13.15
C ALA A 137 2.12 1.99 -14.25
N LYS A 138 1.78 1.74 -15.52
CA LYS A 138 2.35 2.46 -16.67
C LYS A 138 2.00 3.95 -16.65
N LEU A 139 0.74 4.30 -16.35
CA LEU A 139 0.27 5.69 -16.25
C LEU A 139 1.04 6.46 -15.17
N LEU A 140 1.35 5.81 -14.05
CA LEU A 140 2.14 6.37 -12.95
C LEU A 140 3.66 6.37 -13.21
N GLY A 141 4.11 5.86 -14.37
CA GLY A 141 5.52 5.81 -14.73
C GLY A 141 6.35 4.77 -13.94
N LEU A 142 5.72 3.76 -13.37
CA LEU A 142 6.36 2.72 -12.55
C LEU A 142 7.05 1.68 -13.44
N LYS A 143 8.33 1.88 -13.71
CA LYS A 143 9.08 1.10 -14.68
C LYS A 143 9.42 -0.32 -14.25
N ASN A 144 9.46 -0.56 -12.94
CA ASN A 144 9.89 -1.82 -12.35
C ASN A 144 8.74 -2.61 -11.70
N THR A 145 7.50 -2.18 -11.94
CA THR A 145 6.30 -2.79 -11.35
C THR A 145 5.55 -3.61 -12.39
N THR A 146 5.16 -4.83 -12.01
CA THR A 146 4.35 -5.74 -12.83
C THR A 146 3.40 -6.53 -11.96
N TYR A 147 2.13 -6.59 -12.34
CA TYR A 147 1.08 -7.34 -11.66
C TYR A 147 0.63 -8.53 -12.49
N GLN A 148 0.46 -9.69 -11.84
CA GLN A 148 -0.07 -10.93 -12.42
C GLN A 148 -1.27 -11.46 -11.63
N ASN A 149 -1.59 -10.87 -10.48
CA ASN A 149 -2.78 -11.18 -9.69
C ASN A 149 -3.16 -9.98 -8.80
N PRO A 150 -4.43 -9.90 -8.32
CA PRO A 150 -4.90 -8.80 -7.47
C PRO A 150 -4.58 -8.98 -5.97
N THR A 151 -4.09 -10.15 -5.55
CA THR A 151 -3.96 -10.55 -4.14
C THR A 151 -2.56 -10.34 -3.58
N GLY A 152 -1.53 -10.53 -4.41
CA GLY A 152 -0.13 -10.59 -4.00
C GLY A 152 0.32 -11.99 -3.54
N LEU A 153 -0.49 -13.04 -3.77
CA LEU A 153 -0.03 -14.41 -3.66
C LEU A 153 1.03 -14.68 -4.74
N ASP A 154 2.04 -15.46 -4.42
CA ASP A 154 3.25 -15.64 -5.24
C ASP A 154 3.55 -17.10 -5.62
N ASP A 155 2.52 -17.93 -5.71
CA ASP A 155 2.64 -19.34 -6.13
C ASP A 155 2.85 -19.46 -7.64
N GLU A 156 1.73 -19.49 -8.40
CA GLU A 156 1.76 -19.63 -9.85
C GLU A 156 2.05 -18.32 -10.57
N THR A 157 1.61 -17.20 -9.99
CA THR A 157 1.78 -15.83 -10.51
C THR A 157 2.50 -14.96 -9.52
N LYS A 158 3.29 -14.01 -10.00
CA LYS A 158 4.18 -13.21 -9.14
C LYS A 158 4.09 -11.73 -9.45
N ASN A 159 3.82 -10.94 -8.41
CA ASN A 159 3.84 -9.49 -8.50
C ASN A 159 5.21 -8.96 -8.09
N TYR A 160 5.78 -8.10 -8.93
CA TYR A 160 7.06 -7.48 -8.68
C TYR A 160 6.92 -5.96 -8.64
N SER A 161 7.67 -5.34 -7.73
CA SER A 161 7.84 -3.90 -7.69
C SER A 161 9.18 -3.56 -7.01
N THR A 162 9.44 -2.27 -6.84
CA THR A 162 10.55 -1.73 -6.07
C THR A 162 10.02 -0.90 -4.90
N MET A 163 10.85 -0.64 -3.89
CA MET A 163 10.44 0.19 -2.75
C MET A 163 10.10 1.62 -3.19
N LYS A 164 10.81 2.12 -4.20
CA LYS A 164 10.53 3.42 -4.81
C LYS A 164 9.17 3.43 -5.52
N ASP A 165 8.92 2.48 -6.40
CA ASP A 165 7.63 2.39 -7.11
C ASP A 165 6.46 2.22 -6.13
N LEU A 166 6.60 1.38 -5.07
CA LEU A 166 5.58 1.22 -4.03
C LEU A 166 5.29 2.51 -3.27
N ALA A 167 6.32 3.32 -2.97
CA ALA A 167 6.12 4.61 -2.33
C ALA A 167 5.33 5.58 -3.23
N TYR A 168 5.59 5.59 -4.54
CA TYR A 168 4.81 6.40 -5.49
C TYR A 168 3.36 5.92 -5.63
N ILE A 169 3.11 4.59 -5.66
CA ILE A 169 1.76 4.04 -5.65
C ILE A 169 1.01 4.49 -4.39
N TYR A 170 1.66 4.37 -3.22
CA TYR A 170 1.06 4.80 -1.96
C TYR A 170 0.76 6.29 -1.95
N ALA A 171 1.72 7.14 -2.35
CA ALA A 171 1.54 8.58 -2.41
C ALA A 171 0.40 8.99 -3.36
N TYR A 172 0.26 8.31 -4.50
CA TYR A 172 -0.86 8.51 -5.40
C TYR A 172 -2.19 8.12 -4.74
N SER A 173 -2.27 6.93 -4.16
CA SER A 173 -3.47 6.41 -3.50
C SER A 173 -3.88 7.28 -2.31
N TYR A 174 -2.90 7.81 -1.58
CA TYR A 174 -3.13 8.69 -0.42
C TYR A 174 -3.76 10.04 -0.78
N LYS A 175 -3.80 10.46 -2.05
CA LYS A 175 -4.54 11.65 -2.51
C LYS A 175 -6.04 11.40 -2.59
N ASN A 176 -6.47 10.15 -2.67
CA ASN A 176 -7.88 9.78 -2.70
C ASN A 176 -8.47 9.77 -1.28
N ASP A 177 -9.58 10.50 -1.06
CA ASP A 177 -10.15 10.65 0.29
C ASP A 177 -10.77 9.36 0.81
N LEU A 178 -11.40 8.55 -0.05
CA LEU A 178 -11.93 7.25 0.35
C LEU A 178 -10.80 6.29 0.76
N PHE A 179 -9.71 6.24 0.00
CA PHE A 179 -8.54 5.44 0.39
C PHE A 179 -7.99 5.88 1.76
N LYS A 180 -7.85 7.20 1.99
CA LYS A 180 -7.41 7.73 3.30
C LYS A 180 -8.35 7.36 4.44
N GLU A 181 -9.66 7.43 4.20
CA GLU A 181 -10.67 7.05 5.19
C GLU A 181 -10.50 5.59 5.59
N ILE A 182 -10.44 4.69 4.61
CA ILE A 182 -10.33 3.25 4.86
C ILE A 182 -9.06 2.92 5.66
N ILE A 183 -7.88 3.40 5.25
CA ILE A 183 -6.62 3.06 5.92
C ILE A 183 -6.47 3.64 7.33
N LYS A 184 -7.24 4.68 7.68
CA LYS A 184 -7.30 5.26 9.03
C LYS A 184 -8.26 4.53 9.95
N THR A 185 -9.13 3.70 9.39
CA THR A 185 -10.15 2.99 10.16
C THR A 185 -9.55 1.84 10.95
N ASN A 186 -9.81 1.81 12.25
CA ASN A 186 -9.32 0.73 13.14
C ASN A 186 -10.29 -0.45 13.21
N HIS A 187 -11.59 -0.17 13.06
CA HIS A 187 -12.64 -1.17 13.22
C HIS A 187 -13.81 -0.83 12.28
N TYR A 188 -14.29 -1.83 11.56
CA TYR A 188 -15.38 -1.69 10.60
C TYR A 188 -16.36 -2.84 10.69
N VAL A 189 -17.64 -2.52 10.86
CA VAL A 189 -18.74 -3.49 10.92
C VAL A 189 -19.65 -3.27 9.72
N THR A 190 -19.96 -4.34 9.01
CA THR A 190 -20.87 -4.30 7.85
C THR A 190 -21.71 -5.55 7.74
N LYS A 191 -22.68 -5.52 6.83
CA LYS A 191 -23.58 -6.65 6.53
C LYS A 191 -23.61 -6.91 5.04
N SER A 192 -23.47 -8.20 4.70
CA SER A 192 -23.88 -8.71 3.40
C SER A 192 -25.32 -9.24 3.45
N THR A 193 -25.77 -9.86 2.36
CA THR A 193 -27.06 -10.58 2.37
C THR A 193 -27.10 -11.77 3.33
N ASN A 194 -25.94 -12.36 3.65
CA ASN A 194 -25.86 -13.61 4.41
C ASN A 194 -25.54 -13.39 5.90
N LYS A 195 -24.60 -12.47 6.19
CA LYS A 195 -24.13 -12.30 7.57
C LYS A 195 -23.57 -10.91 7.87
N THR A 196 -23.26 -10.67 9.14
CA THR A 196 -22.54 -9.50 9.61
C THR A 196 -21.06 -9.82 9.66
N TYR A 197 -20.24 -8.87 9.21
CA TYR A 197 -18.79 -8.89 9.26
C TYR A 197 -18.30 -7.87 10.29
N ASP A 198 -17.27 -8.24 11.02
CA ASP A 198 -16.64 -7.44 12.06
C ASP A 198 -15.11 -7.51 11.86
N TRP A 199 -14.53 -6.43 11.33
CA TRP A 199 -13.13 -6.40 10.89
C TRP A 199 -12.32 -5.35 11.63
N TYR A 200 -11.24 -5.80 12.23
CA TYR A 200 -10.24 -4.93 12.85
C TYR A 200 -9.02 -4.77 11.93
N ASN A 201 -8.45 -3.57 11.89
CA ASN A 201 -7.17 -3.32 11.24
C ASN A 201 -6.07 -4.10 11.99
N ARG A 202 -5.12 -4.68 11.26
CA ARG A 202 -4.05 -5.54 11.80
C ARG A 202 -2.70 -4.87 11.75
#